data_2ce7c736b09988e6302ac09f0029d332
#
_entry.id   2ce7c736b09988e6302ac09f0029d332
#
_cell.length_a   1.000
_cell.length_b   1.000
_cell.length_c   1.000
_cell.angle_alpha   90.00
_cell.angle_beta   90.00
_cell.angle_gamma   90.00
#
_symmetry.space_group_name_H-M   'P 1'
#
loop_
_entity.id
_entity.type
_entity.pdbx_description
1 polymer ?
#
loop_
_entity_poly.entity_id
_entity_poly.type
_entity_poly.pdbx_seq_one_letter_code
_entity_poly.pdbx_strand_id
1 'polypeptide(L)'
;MDTWCYDGGAGGDAAAGSGGGSAGGAAAGAADLWLDPDLAALEALSLRVRDSVLPHLGSGPAVYADIPVHLNVGDLLINQAAETLFADGGVDIRERVTLGNARRLLRRQRDGQAAILLHGGGNFGDLYPHHETFRQKVLESFPSSRIVLLPQTVYYRDHDRLRHDMKRWAAHRNLVFMARDAPSLDLVRPFLGERAIQVPDLAHYLTRYPTRLTPVRPAHDTTLLVMARRDQECAGRHWLRQDSPVFDWEDLCGPEDFAGFALAARLIRLDDAVPLPADPLRSWYPIRDRLVRKAVAHFGAANAVVTNRLHGMLLALMMGLPVQVRDNSYGKLTNYIDSWLTGCKR
;
A
#
# COMPACT_ATOMS: atom_id res chain seq x y z
N MET A 1 18.70 6.83 23.16
CA MET A 1 17.97 5.52 23.21
C MET A 1 16.53 5.81 22.79
N ASP A 2 16.29 5.95 21.51
CA ASP A 2 14.96 6.26 21.00
C ASP A 2 14.22 4.96 20.73
N THR A 3 13.27 4.67 21.58
CA THR A 3 12.37 3.53 21.50
C THR A 3 11.35 3.77 20.38
N TRP A 4 11.42 3.01 19.32
CA TRP A 4 10.43 2.95 18.26
C TRP A 4 9.19 2.17 18.78
N CYS A 5 8.33 2.85 19.52
CA CYS A 5 7.04 2.29 19.94
C CYS A 5 6.01 2.49 18.84
N TYR A 6 5.40 1.41 18.41
CA TYR A 6 4.16 1.40 17.64
C TYR A 6 3.03 1.61 18.65
N ASP A 7 2.63 2.87 18.86
CA ASP A 7 1.42 3.17 19.64
C ASP A 7 0.19 2.94 18.75
N GLY A 8 -0.50 1.87 19.04
CA GLY A 8 -1.88 1.69 18.66
C GLY A 8 -2.73 2.64 19.50
N GLY A 9 -3.04 3.82 18.95
CA GLY A 9 -3.81 4.83 19.64
C GLY A 9 -5.22 4.38 19.99
N ALA A 10 -5.45 4.09 21.26
CA ALA A 10 -6.75 4.14 21.89
C ALA A 10 -7.10 5.61 22.18
N GLY A 11 -8.38 5.97 21.93
CA GLY A 11 -8.89 7.32 21.94
C GLY A 11 -8.66 8.09 23.23
N GLY A 12 -8.43 9.37 23.07
CA GLY A 12 -8.45 10.39 24.09
C GLY A 12 -9.23 11.60 23.61
N ASP A 13 -10.33 11.89 24.28
CA ASP A 13 -11.17 13.07 24.12
C ASP A 13 -10.37 14.36 24.26
N ALA A 14 -10.53 15.30 23.35
CA ALA A 14 -10.12 16.69 23.53
C ALA A 14 -11.15 17.66 22.98
N ALA A 15 -11.47 18.61 23.80
CA ALA A 15 -12.53 19.58 23.84
C ALA A 15 -12.65 20.50 22.62
N ALA A 16 -13.90 20.97 22.45
CA ALA A 16 -14.34 21.98 21.51
C ALA A 16 -13.66 23.36 21.72
N GLY A 17 -13.15 23.92 20.61
CA GLY A 17 -12.79 25.32 20.44
C GLY A 17 -13.56 25.91 19.25
N SER A 18 -14.51 26.82 19.56
CA SER A 18 -15.33 27.53 18.61
C SER A 18 -14.54 28.64 17.89
N GLY A 19 -14.52 28.62 16.57
CA GLY A 19 -14.01 29.69 15.73
C GLY A 19 -14.72 29.68 14.39
N GLY A 20 -15.69 30.57 14.23
CA GLY A 20 -16.47 30.70 13.00
C GLY A 20 -15.66 31.30 11.85
N GLY A 21 -15.86 30.75 10.66
CA GLY A 21 -15.40 31.27 9.40
C GLY A 21 -16.22 30.64 8.28
N SER A 22 -17.25 31.36 7.82
CA SER A 22 -18.11 30.98 6.73
C SER A 22 -17.37 31.05 5.40
N ALA A 23 -17.21 29.95 4.74
CA ALA A 23 -17.02 29.89 3.29
C ALA A 23 -17.90 28.76 2.77
N GLY A 24 -19.10 29.13 2.33
CA GLY A 24 -20.01 28.23 1.66
C GLY A 24 -19.48 27.88 0.29
N GLY A 25 -18.93 26.70 0.15
CA GLY A 25 -18.80 25.98 -1.11
C GLY A 25 -19.66 24.74 -0.97
N ALA A 26 -20.88 24.75 -1.54
CA ALA A 26 -21.68 23.56 -1.66
C ALA A 26 -20.85 22.55 -2.46
N ALA A 27 -20.36 21.52 -1.79
CA ALA A 27 -19.86 20.33 -2.45
C ALA A 27 -21.05 19.75 -3.23
N ALA A 28 -21.05 19.94 -4.53
CA ALA A 28 -21.90 19.22 -5.46
C ALA A 28 -21.75 17.74 -5.10
N GLY A 29 -22.86 17.06 -4.82
CA GLY A 29 -22.86 15.66 -4.45
C GLY A 29 -22.04 14.89 -5.48
N ALA A 30 -20.97 14.25 -5.04
CA ALA A 30 -20.15 13.40 -5.87
C ALA A 30 -21.10 12.35 -6.45
N ALA A 31 -21.30 12.38 -7.77
CA ALA A 31 -22.10 11.41 -8.48
C ALA A 31 -21.57 10.02 -8.13
N ASP A 32 -22.49 9.09 -7.89
CA ASP A 32 -22.16 7.71 -7.56
C ASP A 32 -21.33 7.10 -8.70
N LEU A 33 -20.03 7.04 -8.55
CA LEU A 33 -19.13 6.47 -9.53
C LEU A 33 -19.15 4.95 -9.42
N TRP A 34 -19.72 4.29 -10.43
CA TRP A 34 -19.67 2.85 -10.57
C TRP A 34 -18.58 2.42 -11.54
N LEU A 35 -17.90 1.35 -11.21
CA LEU A 35 -16.93 0.66 -12.05
C LEU A 35 -17.42 -0.74 -12.30
N ASP A 36 -17.40 -1.17 -13.56
CA ASP A 36 -17.60 -2.56 -13.94
C ASP A 36 -16.22 -3.23 -14.16
N PRO A 37 -16.05 -4.48 -13.75
CA PRO A 37 -14.79 -5.18 -13.94
C PRO A 37 -14.54 -5.46 -15.42
N ASP A 38 -13.42 -4.96 -15.94
CA ASP A 38 -12.87 -5.33 -17.24
C ASP A 38 -11.62 -6.18 -17.01
N LEU A 39 -11.80 -7.50 -17.01
CA LEU A 39 -10.73 -8.43 -16.71
C LEU A 39 -9.59 -8.34 -17.73
N ALA A 40 -9.87 -8.05 -18.99
CA ALA A 40 -8.85 -7.88 -20.03
C ALA A 40 -8.01 -6.62 -19.77
N ALA A 41 -8.64 -5.50 -19.42
CA ALA A 41 -7.94 -4.29 -19.04
C ALA A 41 -7.10 -4.50 -17.77
N LEU A 42 -7.61 -5.22 -16.77
CA LEU A 42 -6.87 -5.54 -15.54
C LEU A 42 -5.67 -6.46 -15.80
N GLU A 43 -5.80 -7.42 -16.72
CA GLU A 43 -4.68 -8.26 -17.16
C GLU A 43 -3.63 -7.42 -17.89
N ALA A 44 -4.02 -6.50 -18.76
CA ALA A 44 -3.12 -5.56 -19.41
C ALA A 44 -2.34 -4.70 -18.39
N LEU A 45 -3.01 -4.25 -17.31
CA LEU A 45 -2.34 -3.54 -16.21
C LEU A 45 -1.32 -4.45 -15.49
N SER A 46 -1.62 -5.73 -15.29
CA SER A 46 -0.69 -6.67 -14.68
C SER A 46 0.59 -6.86 -15.52
N LEU A 47 0.44 -6.94 -16.84
CA LEU A 47 1.57 -6.98 -17.78
C LEU A 47 2.37 -5.67 -17.71
N ARG A 48 1.67 -4.53 -17.67
CA ARG A 48 2.32 -3.23 -17.54
C ARG A 48 3.12 -3.10 -16.23
N VAL A 49 2.60 -3.61 -15.11
CA VAL A 49 3.36 -3.71 -13.84
C VAL A 49 4.66 -4.47 -14.08
N ARG A 50 4.59 -5.67 -14.65
CA ARG A 50 5.77 -6.50 -14.92
C ARG A 50 6.80 -5.75 -15.78
N ASP A 51 6.34 -5.23 -16.91
CA ASP A 51 7.20 -4.64 -17.94
C ASP A 51 7.78 -3.28 -17.50
N SER A 52 7.10 -2.59 -16.59
CA SER A 52 7.59 -1.32 -16.02
C SER A 52 8.45 -1.49 -14.77
N VAL A 53 8.32 -2.59 -14.03
CA VAL A 53 9.04 -2.78 -12.76
C VAL A 53 10.33 -3.58 -12.96
N LEU A 54 10.24 -4.78 -13.55
CA LEU A 54 11.37 -5.71 -13.64
C LEU A 54 12.64 -5.10 -14.26
N PRO A 55 12.58 -4.29 -15.36
CA PRO A 55 13.79 -3.71 -15.96
C PRO A 55 14.56 -2.78 -15.01
N HIS A 56 13.90 -2.27 -13.99
CA HIS A 56 14.51 -1.35 -13.04
C HIS A 56 15.13 -2.03 -11.81
N LEU A 57 14.85 -3.31 -11.56
CA LEU A 57 15.32 -4.02 -10.35
C LEU A 57 16.79 -4.42 -10.41
N GLY A 58 17.38 -4.45 -11.62
CA GLY A 58 18.76 -4.91 -11.83
C GLY A 58 18.87 -6.42 -11.89
N SER A 59 20.05 -6.92 -12.29
CA SER A 59 20.35 -8.36 -12.39
C SER A 59 21.15 -8.92 -11.21
N GLY A 60 21.56 -8.04 -10.28
CA GLY A 60 22.34 -8.40 -9.09
C GLY A 60 21.44 -8.67 -7.88
N PRO A 61 22.09 -8.91 -6.73
CA PRO A 61 21.37 -9.12 -5.48
C PRO A 61 20.56 -7.88 -5.09
N ALA A 62 19.40 -8.12 -4.46
CA ALA A 62 18.53 -7.07 -3.99
C ALA A 62 18.11 -7.30 -2.53
N VAL A 63 17.80 -6.20 -1.85
CA VAL A 63 17.14 -6.17 -0.55
C VAL A 63 15.74 -5.60 -0.73
N TYR A 64 14.74 -6.31 -0.27
CA TYR A 64 13.39 -5.80 -0.21
C TYR A 64 13.10 -5.22 1.17
N ALA A 65 12.81 -3.93 1.25
CA ALA A 65 12.72 -3.18 2.48
C ALA A 65 11.39 -2.42 2.62
N ASP A 66 11.08 -1.97 3.84
CA ASP A 66 9.81 -1.33 4.22
C ASP A 66 8.62 -2.29 4.11
N ILE A 67 8.85 -3.60 4.32
CA ILE A 67 7.82 -4.64 4.18
C ILE A 67 6.73 -4.44 5.25
N PRO A 68 5.43 -4.46 4.87
CA PRO A 68 4.34 -4.27 5.81
C PRO A 68 4.19 -5.46 6.77
N VAL A 69 4.21 -5.15 8.07
CA VAL A 69 3.86 -6.09 9.14
C VAL A 69 2.77 -5.43 9.99
N HIS A 70 1.55 -5.49 9.47
CA HIS A 70 0.34 -4.94 10.09
C HIS A 70 -0.90 -5.56 9.44
N LEU A 71 -2.09 -5.30 10.00
CA LEU A 71 -3.33 -6.00 9.64
C LEU A 71 -4.11 -5.35 8.48
N ASN A 72 -3.58 -4.30 7.83
CA ASN A 72 -4.18 -3.70 6.63
C ASN A 72 -3.98 -4.60 5.41
N VAL A 73 -5.00 -5.33 5.02
CA VAL A 73 -4.95 -6.28 3.89
C VAL A 73 -4.57 -5.61 2.57
N GLY A 74 -4.87 -4.33 2.38
CA GLY A 74 -4.49 -3.60 1.17
C GLY A 74 -2.97 -3.63 0.92
N ASP A 75 -2.18 -3.31 1.94
CA ASP A 75 -0.71 -3.35 1.83
C ASP A 75 -0.18 -4.79 1.76
N LEU A 76 -0.92 -5.76 2.34
CA LEU A 76 -0.58 -7.17 2.23
C LEU A 76 -0.78 -7.71 0.80
N LEU A 77 -1.80 -7.22 0.08
CA LEU A 77 -1.98 -7.52 -1.36
C LEU A 77 -0.81 -6.98 -2.19
N ILE A 78 -0.36 -5.74 -1.95
CA ILE A 78 0.83 -5.18 -2.59
C ILE A 78 2.06 -6.05 -2.30
N ASN A 79 2.26 -6.43 -1.03
CA ASN A 79 3.41 -7.25 -0.64
C ASN A 79 3.37 -8.64 -1.30
N GLN A 80 2.21 -9.29 -1.34
CA GLN A 80 2.05 -10.59 -2.00
C GLN A 80 2.31 -10.48 -3.51
N ALA A 81 1.83 -9.40 -4.15
CA ALA A 81 2.08 -9.12 -5.56
C ALA A 81 3.57 -8.87 -5.84
N ALA A 82 4.25 -8.08 -5.00
CA ALA A 82 5.68 -7.80 -5.12
C ALA A 82 6.51 -9.08 -5.03
N GLU A 83 6.29 -9.91 -4.01
CA GLU A 83 6.99 -11.19 -3.83
C GLU A 83 6.74 -12.14 -5.01
N THR A 84 5.52 -12.15 -5.55
CA THR A 84 5.18 -12.96 -6.72
C THR A 84 5.91 -12.45 -7.97
N LEU A 85 5.89 -11.12 -8.19
CA LEU A 85 6.60 -10.49 -9.32
C LEU A 85 8.11 -10.75 -9.26
N PHE A 86 8.72 -10.67 -8.07
CA PHE A 86 10.14 -10.95 -7.87
C PHE A 86 10.48 -12.41 -8.18
N ALA A 87 9.65 -13.35 -7.71
CA ALA A 87 9.83 -14.77 -7.98
C ALA A 87 9.73 -15.08 -9.47
N ASP A 88 8.71 -14.57 -10.16
CA ASP A 88 8.51 -14.77 -11.59
C ASP A 88 9.62 -14.12 -12.43
N GLY A 89 10.13 -12.97 -11.99
CA GLY A 89 11.22 -12.25 -12.63
C GLY A 89 12.61 -12.79 -12.30
N GLY A 90 12.72 -13.81 -11.45
CA GLY A 90 14.01 -14.37 -11.02
C GLY A 90 14.87 -13.38 -10.25
N VAL A 91 14.27 -12.42 -9.54
CA VAL A 91 15.00 -11.40 -8.77
C VAL A 91 15.64 -12.03 -7.54
N ASP A 92 16.95 -11.88 -7.38
CA ASP A 92 17.72 -12.43 -6.25
C ASP A 92 17.51 -11.59 -4.97
N ILE A 93 16.37 -11.77 -4.29
CA ILE A 93 16.06 -11.11 -3.00
C ILE A 93 16.79 -11.83 -1.87
N ARG A 94 17.93 -11.30 -1.45
CA ARG A 94 18.77 -11.88 -0.38
C ARG A 94 18.34 -11.51 1.02
N GLU A 95 17.75 -10.34 1.18
CA GLU A 95 17.36 -9.82 2.48
C GLU A 95 15.96 -9.21 2.39
N ARG A 96 15.20 -9.38 3.47
CA ARG A 96 13.87 -8.80 3.66
C ARG A 96 13.84 -8.04 4.97
N VAL A 97 13.43 -6.76 4.91
CA VAL A 97 13.54 -5.82 6.02
C VAL A 97 12.22 -5.06 6.20
N THR A 98 11.84 -4.88 7.44
CA THR A 98 10.67 -4.09 7.87
C THR A 98 11.13 -2.84 8.61
N LEU A 99 10.20 -1.92 8.91
CA LEU A 99 10.51 -0.83 9.85
C LEU A 99 10.97 -1.34 11.22
N GLY A 100 10.43 -2.48 11.66
CA GLY A 100 10.69 -3.04 12.99
C GLY A 100 12.08 -3.67 13.18
N ASN A 101 12.80 -3.95 12.06
CA ASN A 101 14.18 -4.44 12.10
C ASN A 101 15.09 -3.69 11.10
N ALA A 102 14.89 -2.39 11.00
CA ALA A 102 15.62 -1.52 10.07
C ALA A 102 17.15 -1.61 10.22
N ARG A 103 17.67 -1.83 11.45
CA ARG A 103 19.11 -2.01 11.70
C ARG A 103 19.68 -3.25 11.03
N ARG A 104 18.85 -4.25 10.71
CA ARG A 104 19.26 -5.44 9.96
C ARG A 104 19.85 -5.05 8.61
N LEU A 105 19.18 -4.15 7.87
CA LEU A 105 19.68 -3.61 6.61
C LEU A 105 21.08 -2.99 6.79
N LEU A 106 21.23 -2.08 7.76
CA LEU A 106 22.48 -1.37 8.02
C LEU A 106 23.62 -2.29 8.44
N ARG A 107 23.30 -3.39 9.15
CA ARG A 107 24.33 -4.36 9.61
C ARG A 107 24.78 -5.33 8.52
N ARG A 108 23.88 -5.72 7.61
CA ARG A 108 24.12 -6.82 6.66
C ARG A 108 24.47 -6.35 5.26
N GLN A 109 24.11 -5.13 4.92
CA GLN A 109 24.36 -4.59 3.59
C GLN A 109 25.47 -3.53 3.63
N ARG A 110 26.25 -3.48 2.55
CA ARG A 110 27.21 -2.42 2.29
C ARG A 110 26.75 -1.64 1.06
N ASP A 111 27.08 -0.36 1.05
CA ASP A 111 26.75 0.52 -0.07
C ASP A 111 27.31 -0.04 -1.39
N GLY A 112 26.50 0.02 -2.44
CA GLY A 112 26.83 -0.46 -3.78
C GLY A 112 26.79 -1.98 -3.99
N GLN A 113 26.57 -2.80 -2.96
CA GLN A 113 26.59 -4.28 -3.09
C GLN A 113 25.25 -4.89 -3.52
N ALA A 114 24.14 -4.25 -3.21
CA ALA A 114 22.81 -4.71 -3.56
C ALA A 114 21.92 -3.56 -3.96
N ALA A 115 20.93 -3.82 -4.82
CA ALA A 115 19.83 -2.91 -5.02
C ALA A 115 18.91 -2.91 -3.79
N ILE A 116 18.32 -1.75 -3.44
CA ILE A 116 17.35 -1.63 -2.35
C ILE A 116 16.00 -1.30 -2.95
N LEU A 117 15.06 -2.24 -2.80
CA LEU A 117 13.69 -2.13 -3.28
C LEU A 117 12.81 -1.70 -2.12
N LEU A 118 12.31 -0.49 -2.14
CA LEU A 118 11.42 0.04 -1.09
C LEU A 118 9.97 -0.29 -1.44
N HIS A 119 9.23 -0.80 -0.45
CA HIS A 119 7.83 -1.21 -0.63
C HIS A 119 6.94 -0.08 -1.17
N GLY A 120 6.00 -0.44 -2.03
CA GLY A 120 5.00 0.45 -2.61
C GLY A 120 3.83 0.77 -1.68
N GLY A 121 2.80 1.44 -2.20
CA GLY A 121 1.55 1.67 -1.49
C GLY A 121 1.12 3.13 -1.38
N GLY A 122 0.63 3.55 -0.22
CA GLY A 122 0.07 4.89 -0.04
C GLY A 122 0.59 5.62 1.19
N ASN A 123 1.82 5.35 1.58
CA ASN A 123 2.43 5.90 2.79
C ASN A 123 3.63 6.83 2.52
N PHE A 124 3.75 7.39 1.30
CA PHE A 124 4.77 8.36 0.97
C PHE A 124 4.28 9.79 1.23
N GLY A 125 4.99 10.50 2.11
CA GLY A 125 4.70 11.88 2.46
C GLY A 125 4.60 12.10 3.97
N ASP A 126 3.88 13.16 4.36
CA ASP A 126 3.86 13.64 5.75
C ASP A 126 2.80 12.99 6.66
N LEU A 127 1.93 12.13 6.11
CA LEU A 127 0.93 11.39 6.91
C LEU A 127 1.55 10.26 7.74
N TYR A 128 2.63 9.66 7.25
CA TYR A 128 3.27 8.49 7.85
C TYR A 128 4.78 8.73 8.05
N PRO A 129 5.17 9.60 9.00
CA PRO A 129 6.54 10.10 9.13
C PRO A 129 7.58 9.01 9.41
N HIS A 130 7.19 7.88 9.99
CA HIS A 130 8.11 6.78 10.27
C HIS A 130 8.66 6.13 8.99
N HIS A 131 7.81 5.95 7.97
CA HIS A 131 8.23 5.43 6.66
C HIS A 131 9.22 6.38 5.99
N GLU A 132 8.90 7.69 6.00
CA GLU A 132 9.80 8.68 5.38
C GLU A 132 11.13 8.76 6.12
N THR A 133 11.12 8.75 7.46
CA THR A 133 12.35 8.73 8.27
C THR A 133 13.23 7.50 7.94
N PHE A 134 12.61 6.33 7.77
CA PHE A 134 13.33 5.12 7.37
C PHE A 134 13.95 5.27 5.97
N ARG A 135 13.17 5.73 4.99
CA ARG A 135 13.62 5.93 3.62
C ARG A 135 14.76 6.95 3.52
N GLN A 136 14.68 8.05 4.27
CA GLN A 136 15.76 9.03 4.33
C GLN A 136 17.06 8.43 4.89
N LYS A 137 16.98 7.58 5.92
CA LYS A 137 18.14 6.83 6.43
C LYS A 137 18.71 5.88 5.39
N VAL A 138 17.87 5.25 4.57
CA VAL A 138 18.31 4.39 3.46
C VAL A 138 19.09 5.22 2.43
N LEU A 139 18.55 6.36 1.99
CA LEU A 139 19.23 7.26 1.05
C LEU A 139 20.61 7.70 1.55
N GLU A 140 20.71 8.05 2.85
CA GLU A 140 21.95 8.49 3.49
C GLU A 140 22.99 7.37 3.64
N SER A 141 22.51 6.17 3.97
CA SER A 141 23.41 5.03 4.27
C SER A 141 23.90 4.31 3.03
N PHE A 142 23.22 4.48 1.89
CA PHE A 142 23.49 3.73 0.66
C PHE A 142 23.56 4.65 -0.57
N PRO A 143 24.44 5.67 -0.56
CA PRO A 143 24.51 6.70 -1.62
C PRO A 143 24.89 6.15 -3.00
N SER A 144 25.54 5.00 -3.09
CA SER A 144 25.97 4.36 -4.35
C SER A 144 25.06 3.21 -4.78
N SER A 145 24.27 2.64 -3.86
CA SER A 145 23.34 1.54 -4.16
C SER A 145 22.23 2.01 -5.10
N ARG A 146 21.76 1.10 -5.96
CA ARG A 146 20.53 1.34 -6.71
C ARG A 146 19.34 1.32 -5.75
N ILE A 147 18.55 2.39 -5.73
CA ILE A 147 17.32 2.47 -4.94
C ILE A 147 16.13 2.52 -5.90
N VAL A 148 15.18 1.61 -5.69
CA VAL A 148 13.92 1.56 -6.44
C VAL A 148 12.78 1.70 -5.45
N LEU A 149 12.04 2.80 -5.49
CA LEU A 149 10.80 2.95 -4.78
C LEU A 149 9.69 2.38 -5.66
N LEU A 150 9.07 1.29 -5.20
CA LEU A 150 7.95 0.63 -5.87
C LEU A 150 6.70 1.53 -5.88
N PRO A 151 5.69 1.28 -6.73
CA PRO A 151 4.59 2.21 -6.98
C PRO A 151 3.95 2.80 -5.74
N GLN A 152 4.02 4.13 -5.59
CA GLN A 152 3.54 4.88 -4.43
C GLN A 152 2.53 5.98 -4.82
N THR A 153 1.50 6.18 -4.01
CA THR A 153 0.79 7.47 -3.97
C THR A 153 1.56 8.44 -3.08
N VAL A 154 1.77 9.64 -3.58
CA VAL A 154 2.45 10.73 -2.88
C VAL A 154 1.41 11.71 -2.34
N TYR A 155 1.47 11.99 -1.05
CA TYR A 155 0.59 12.97 -0.43
C TYR A 155 1.33 13.78 0.63
N TYR A 156 1.27 15.10 0.51
CA TYR A 156 1.80 16.05 1.48
C TYR A 156 0.75 17.12 1.79
N ARG A 157 0.52 17.38 3.06
CA ARG A 157 -0.23 18.56 3.53
C ARG A 157 0.64 19.79 3.47
N ASP A 158 1.93 19.62 3.77
CA ASP A 158 2.94 20.68 3.80
C ASP A 158 3.82 20.63 2.54
N HIS A 159 3.66 21.62 1.67
CA HIS A 159 4.44 21.74 0.44
C HIS A 159 5.92 22.14 0.69
N ASP A 160 6.25 22.78 1.82
CA ASP A 160 7.64 23.04 2.17
C ASP A 160 8.34 21.74 2.59
N ARG A 161 7.62 20.88 3.30
CA ARG A 161 8.08 19.55 3.62
C ARG A 161 8.29 18.70 2.36
N LEU A 162 7.34 18.72 1.42
CA LEU A 162 7.51 18.08 0.11
C LEU A 162 8.82 18.53 -0.56
N ARG A 163 9.05 19.87 -0.65
CA ARG A 163 10.25 20.41 -1.28
C ARG A 163 11.53 19.99 -0.56
N HIS A 164 11.49 19.95 0.77
CA HIS A 164 12.62 19.51 1.58
C HIS A 164 12.96 18.04 1.33
N ASP A 165 11.96 17.17 1.45
CA ASP A 165 12.15 15.73 1.30
C ASP A 165 12.57 15.39 -0.13
N MET A 166 11.93 15.98 -1.15
CA MET A 166 12.27 15.72 -2.56
C MET A 166 13.66 16.19 -2.97
N LYS A 167 14.22 17.23 -2.33
CA LYS A 167 15.64 17.61 -2.55
C LYS A 167 16.59 16.48 -2.12
N ARG A 168 16.30 15.79 -1.03
CA ARG A 168 17.10 14.66 -0.54
C ARG A 168 16.98 13.46 -1.48
N TRP A 169 15.77 13.13 -1.93
CA TRP A 169 15.52 12.10 -2.93
C TRP A 169 16.25 12.42 -4.25
N ALA A 170 16.21 13.67 -4.70
CA ALA A 170 16.86 14.11 -5.94
C ALA A 170 18.40 14.05 -5.89
N ALA A 171 18.99 14.22 -4.70
CA ALA A 171 20.42 14.10 -4.49
C ALA A 171 20.95 12.68 -4.73
N HIS A 172 20.10 11.66 -4.57
CA HIS A 172 20.48 10.26 -4.82
C HIS A 172 20.49 9.97 -6.34
N ARG A 173 21.67 9.69 -6.89
CA ARG A 173 21.86 9.59 -8.35
C ARG A 173 21.30 8.30 -8.96
N ASN A 174 21.42 7.17 -8.24
CA ASN A 174 20.99 5.85 -8.73
C ASN A 174 19.60 5.48 -8.20
N LEU A 175 18.60 6.31 -8.50
CA LEU A 175 17.24 6.22 -8.01
C LEU A 175 16.25 5.98 -9.15
N VAL A 176 15.27 5.12 -8.91
CA VAL A 176 14.01 5.04 -9.67
C VAL A 176 12.84 5.23 -8.71
N PHE A 177 11.99 6.18 -9.00
CA PHE A 177 10.79 6.48 -8.24
C PHE A 177 9.56 6.11 -9.06
N MET A 178 8.76 5.18 -8.59
CA MET A 178 7.54 4.77 -9.27
C MET A 178 6.32 5.41 -8.60
N ALA A 179 5.69 6.36 -9.29
CA ALA A 179 4.43 6.98 -8.87
C ALA A 179 3.25 6.12 -9.34
N ARG A 180 2.30 5.88 -8.46
CA ARG A 180 1.16 4.97 -8.71
C ARG A 180 0.01 5.64 -9.47
N ASP A 181 -0.03 6.97 -9.48
CA ASP A 181 -1.06 7.77 -10.14
C ASP A 181 -0.45 9.05 -10.72
N ALA A 182 -1.15 9.68 -11.66
CA ALA A 182 -0.67 10.86 -12.36
C ALA A 182 -0.40 12.05 -11.41
N PRO A 183 -1.28 12.40 -10.45
CA PRO A 183 -1.00 13.48 -9.51
C PRO A 183 0.24 13.25 -8.66
N SER A 184 0.50 12.00 -8.25
CA SER A 184 1.74 11.64 -7.54
C SER A 184 2.98 11.86 -8.40
N LEU A 185 2.90 11.50 -9.69
CA LEU A 185 4.00 11.73 -10.62
C LEU A 185 4.25 13.23 -10.81
N ASP A 186 3.20 14.03 -10.96
CA ASP A 186 3.29 15.48 -11.16
C ASP A 186 3.94 16.18 -9.97
N LEU A 187 3.72 15.67 -8.75
CA LEU A 187 4.37 16.19 -7.54
C LEU A 187 5.88 15.93 -7.50
N VAL A 188 6.35 14.78 -7.99
CA VAL A 188 7.76 14.38 -7.85
C VAL A 188 8.61 14.62 -9.09
N ARG A 189 8.01 14.63 -10.28
CA ARG A 189 8.72 14.82 -11.57
C ARG A 189 9.53 16.12 -11.65
N PRO A 190 9.08 17.27 -11.12
CA PRO A 190 9.88 18.50 -11.12
C PRO A 190 11.25 18.37 -10.43
N PHE A 191 11.38 17.42 -9.50
CA PHE A 191 12.61 17.17 -8.74
C PHE A 191 13.46 16.02 -9.32
N LEU A 192 12.79 15.00 -9.85
CA LEU A 192 13.44 13.73 -10.23
C LEU A 192 13.62 13.57 -11.74
N GLY A 193 12.89 14.33 -12.55
CA GLY A 193 12.92 14.21 -14.02
C GLY A 193 12.53 12.78 -14.45
N GLU A 194 13.31 12.22 -15.37
CA GLU A 194 13.10 10.88 -15.95
C GLU A 194 13.30 9.72 -14.95
N ARG A 195 13.83 10.00 -13.76
CA ARG A 195 13.91 9.01 -12.66
C ARG A 195 12.57 8.74 -12.00
N ALA A 196 11.56 9.58 -12.26
CA ALA A 196 10.19 9.38 -11.83
C ALA A 196 9.34 8.84 -12.99
N ILE A 197 8.79 7.66 -12.82
CA ILE A 197 7.95 6.97 -13.81
C ILE A 197 6.59 6.64 -13.23
N GLN A 198 5.56 6.57 -14.08
CA GLN A 198 4.22 6.17 -13.67
C GLN A 198 4.02 4.67 -13.89
N VAL A 199 3.66 3.96 -12.82
CA VAL A 199 3.46 2.50 -12.83
C VAL A 199 2.19 2.16 -12.07
N PRO A 200 1.30 1.26 -12.57
CA PRO A 200 0.12 0.84 -11.84
C PRO A 200 0.46 0.23 -10.47
N ASP A 201 -0.52 0.16 -9.59
CA ASP A 201 -0.38 -0.52 -8.29
C ASP A 201 0.06 -1.98 -8.49
N LEU A 202 1.01 -2.43 -7.68
CA LEU A 202 1.53 -3.79 -7.78
C LEU A 202 0.45 -4.86 -7.58
N ALA A 203 -0.61 -4.57 -6.82
CA ALA A 203 -1.69 -5.53 -6.59
C ALA A 203 -2.29 -6.07 -7.89
N HIS A 204 -2.29 -5.28 -8.97
CA HIS A 204 -2.74 -5.77 -10.29
C HIS A 204 -1.97 -7.01 -10.77
N TYR A 205 -0.74 -7.23 -10.32
CA TYR A 205 0.02 -8.41 -10.72
C TYR A 205 -0.64 -9.72 -10.30
N LEU A 206 -1.46 -9.69 -9.23
CA LEU A 206 -2.22 -10.85 -8.76
C LEU A 206 -3.30 -11.31 -9.74
N THR A 207 -3.75 -10.47 -10.68
CA THR A 207 -4.71 -10.87 -11.73
C THR A 207 -4.20 -12.04 -12.57
N ARG A 208 -2.89 -12.21 -12.69
CA ARG A 208 -2.26 -13.36 -13.38
C ARG A 208 -2.43 -14.69 -12.62
N TYR A 209 -2.91 -14.64 -11.40
CA TYR A 209 -3.07 -15.77 -10.49
C TYR A 209 -4.52 -15.90 -10.03
N PRO A 210 -5.48 -16.16 -10.95
CA PRO A 210 -6.91 -16.13 -10.63
C PRO A 210 -7.28 -17.09 -9.50
N THR A 211 -6.58 -18.21 -9.34
CA THR A 211 -6.81 -19.16 -8.24
C THR A 211 -6.59 -18.54 -6.84
N ARG A 212 -5.78 -17.47 -6.74
CA ARG A 212 -5.58 -16.74 -5.48
C ARG A 212 -6.72 -15.78 -5.18
N LEU A 213 -7.48 -15.37 -6.21
CA LEU A 213 -8.58 -14.42 -6.15
C LEU A 213 -9.96 -15.11 -6.22
N THR A 214 -10.00 -16.42 -6.39
CA THR A 214 -11.24 -17.19 -6.41
C THR A 214 -11.59 -17.66 -5.01
N PRO A 215 -12.78 -17.33 -4.47
CA PRO A 215 -13.21 -17.81 -3.17
C PRO A 215 -13.45 -19.33 -3.19
N VAL A 216 -13.14 -19.99 -2.08
CA VAL A 216 -13.31 -21.45 -1.94
C VAL A 216 -14.79 -21.88 -1.97
N ARG A 217 -15.70 -20.96 -1.63
CA ARG A 217 -17.15 -21.20 -1.69
C ARG A 217 -17.81 -19.98 -2.31
N PRO A 218 -18.62 -20.13 -3.37
CA PRO A 218 -19.46 -19.04 -3.84
C PRO A 218 -20.48 -18.70 -2.73
N ALA A 219 -20.65 -17.43 -2.46
CA ALA A 219 -21.64 -16.98 -1.50
C ALA A 219 -23.02 -16.97 -2.11
N HIS A 220 -23.99 -17.22 -1.28
CA HIS A 220 -25.35 -17.37 -1.75
C HIS A 220 -26.31 -16.22 -1.42
N ASP A 221 -25.98 -15.22 -0.58
CA ASP A 221 -27.02 -14.28 -0.14
C ASP A 221 -26.62 -12.82 0.11
N THR A 222 -25.36 -12.44 0.01
CA THR A 222 -24.97 -11.04 0.24
C THR A 222 -25.04 -10.26 -1.06
N THR A 223 -26.02 -9.39 -1.20
CA THR A 223 -26.19 -8.60 -2.41
C THR A 223 -25.20 -7.43 -2.52
N LEU A 224 -24.87 -6.77 -1.41
CA LEU A 224 -24.01 -5.59 -1.37
C LEU A 224 -23.07 -5.63 -0.16
N LEU A 225 -21.77 -5.55 -0.41
CA LEU A 225 -20.75 -5.45 0.62
C LEU A 225 -20.31 -3.98 0.78
N VAL A 226 -20.39 -3.45 2.01
CA VAL A 226 -20.00 -2.06 2.29
C VAL A 226 -18.73 -2.02 3.10
N MET A 227 -17.66 -1.55 2.48
CA MET A 227 -16.36 -1.38 3.10
C MET A 227 -16.03 0.09 3.30
N ALA A 228 -15.91 0.54 4.53
CA ALA A 228 -15.59 1.93 4.85
C ALA A 228 -14.39 2.03 5.80
N ARG A 229 -13.40 2.82 5.39
CA ARG A 229 -12.21 3.07 6.21
C ARG A 229 -12.53 3.85 7.47
N ARG A 230 -11.77 3.54 8.53
CA ARG A 230 -11.93 4.11 9.87
C ARG A 230 -10.72 4.93 10.33
N ASP A 231 -9.68 5.00 9.50
CA ASP A 231 -8.41 5.67 9.81
C ASP A 231 -8.39 7.17 9.44
N GLN A 232 -7.25 7.81 9.63
CA GLN A 232 -7.03 9.25 9.41
C GLN A 232 -7.25 9.75 7.97
N GLU A 233 -7.35 8.86 6.97
CA GLU A 233 -7.68 9.22 5.59
C GLU A 233 -9.20 9.23 5.34
N CYS A 234 -10.04 9.02 6.36
CA CYS A 234 -11.49 8.99 6.20
C CYS A 234 -12.04 10.40 5.92
N ALA A 235 -12.79 10.57 4.81
CA ALA A 235 -13.47 11.82 4.44
C ALA A 235 -14.87 11.98 5.09
N GLY A 236 -15.19 11.14 6.08
CA GLY A 236 -16.53 11.08 6.67
C GLY A 236 -17.34 9.87 6.18
N ARG A 237 -18.47 9.66 6.82
CA ARG A 237 -19.36 8.49 6.59
C ARG A 237 -20.76 8.88 6.21
N HIS A 238 -21.01 10.11 5.78
CA HIS A 238 -22.33 10.65 5.43
C HIS A 238 -23.03 9.86 4.30
N TRP A 239 -22.29 9.08 3.52
CA TRP A 239 -22.80 8.23 2.45
C TRP A 239 -23.26 6.85 2.93
N LEU A 240 -22.99 6.50 4.19
CA LEU A 240 -23.45 5.24 4.78
C LEU A 240 -24.92 5.37 5.20
N ARG A 241 -25.72 4.34 4.91
CA ARG A 241 -27.06 4.20 5.49
C ARG A 241 -26.91 3.77 6.94
N GLN A 242 -27.81 4.25 7.80
CA GLN A 242 -27.74 4.11 9.26
C GLN A 242 -27.67 2.62 9.73
N ASP A 243 -28.27 1.71 8.96
CA ASP A 243 -28.38 0.28 9.29
C ASP A 243 -27.56 -0.66 8.39
N SER A 244 -26.65 -0.13 7.55
CA SER A 244 -25.83 -0.98 6.70
C SER A 244 -24.72 -1.65 7.50
N PRO A 245 -24.56 -2.97 7.42
CA PRO A 245 -23.38 -3.63 7.97
C PRO A 245 -22.12 -3.14 7.25
N VAL A 246 -21.25 -2.47 7.97
CA VAL A 246 -20.03 -1.87 7.45
C VAL A 246 -18.83 -2.53 8.07
N PHE A 247 -17.85 -2.91 7.24
CA PHE A 247 -16.60 -3.47 7.71
C PHE A 247 -15.39 -2.65 7.24
N ASP A 248 -14.26 -2.88 7.89
CA ASP A 248 -12.92 -2.50 7.46
C ASP A 248 -11.98 -3.72 7.59
N TRP A 249 -10.76 -3.62 7.10
CA TRP A 249 -9.79 -4.73 7.08
C TRP A 249 -9.59 -5.41 8.45
N GLU A 250 -9.62 -4.63 9.53
CA GLU A 250 -9.44 -5.15 10.90
C GLU A 250 -10.56 -6.08 11.35
N ASP A 251 -11.77 -5.91 10.80
CA ASP A 251 -12.93 -6.76 11.15
C ASP A 251 -12.80 -8.20 10.61
N LEU A 252 -11.87 -8.42 9.68
CA LEU A 252 -11.54 -9.75 9.16
C LEU A 252 -10.57 -10.52 10.07
N CYS A 253 -9.98 -9.84 11.05
CA CYS A 253 -8.96 -10.41 11.91
C CYS A 253 -9.58 -11.13 13.09
N GLY A 254 -9.22 -12.39 13.30
CA GLY A 254 -9.57 -13.15 14.50
C GLY A 254 -8.46 -13.10 15.56
N PRO A 255 -8.72 -13.64 16.75
CA PRO A 255 -7.74 -13.71 17.85
C PRO A 255 -6.39 -14.33 17.43
N GLU A 256 -6.44 -15.34 16.57
CA GLU A 256 -5.24 -16.01 16.04
C GLU A 256 -4.39 -15.11 15.12
N ASP A 257 -5.02 -14.14 14.43
CA ASP A 257 -4.30 -13.18 13.57
C ASP A 257 -3.60 -12.12 14.42
N PHE A 258 -4.29 -11.63 15.47
CA PHE A 258 -3.69 -10.71 16.44
C PHE A 258 -2.54 -11.36 17.21
N ALA A 259 -2.72 -12.60 17.69
CA ALA A 259 -1.67 -13.33 18.39
C ALA A 259 -0.45 -13.58 17.48
N GLY A 260 -0.70 -14.00 16.23
CA GLY A 260 0.35 -14.24 15.26
C GLY A 260 1.09 -12.94 14.87
N PHE A 261 0.37 -11.85 14.67
CA PHE A 261 0.95 -10.53 14.44
C PHE A 261 1.84 -10.09 15.62
N ALA A 262 1.36 -10.23 16.86
CA ALA A 262 2.13 -9.87 18.05
C ALA A 262 3.42 -10.68 18.17
N LEU A 263 3.37 -11.99 17.87
CA LEU A 263 4.55 -12.85 17.85
C LEU A 263 5.54 -12.41 16.76
N ALA A 264 5.07 -12.21 15.53
CA ALA A 264 5.92 -11.76 14.42
C ALA A 264 6.58 -10.41 14.73
N ALA A 265 5.81 -9.44 15.22
CA ALA A 265 6.33 -8.13 15.62
C ALA A 265 7.38 -8.22 16.74
N ARG A 266 7.20 -9.15 17.69
CA ARG A 266 8.19 -9.40 18.74
C ARG A 266 9.50 -10.00 18.19
N LEU A 267 9.41 -10.99 17.30
CA LEU A 267 10.57 -11.61 16.67
C LEU A 267 11.34 -10.59 15.80
N ILE A 268 10.63 -9.74 15.06
CA ILE A 268 11.22 -8.68 14.24
C ILE A 268 11.98 -7.69 15.12
N ARG A 269 11.38 -7.22 16.22
CA ARG A 269 12.06 -6.32 17.16
C ARG A 269 13.28 -6.99 17.84
N LEU A 270 13.18 -8.28 18.14
CA LEU A 270 14.32 -9.03 18.67
C LEU A 270 15.47 -9.09 17.64
N ASP A 271 15.16 -9.33 16.37
CA ASP A 271 16.13 -9.33 15.28
C ASP A 271 16.77 -7.95 15.06
N ASP A 272 16.05 -6.86 15.33
CA ASP A 272 16.62 -5.52 15.29
C ASP A 272 17.68 -5.32 16.40
N ALA A 273 17.43 -5.84 17.60
CA ALA A 273 18.34 -5.74 18.74
C ALA A 273 19.51 -6.74 18.60
N VAL A 274 19.21 -8.01 18.34
CA VAL A 274 20.17 -9.10 18.24
C VAL A 274 19.91 -9.88 16.96
N PRO A 275 20.86 -9.93 16.00
CA PRO A 275 20.66 -10.61 14.73
C PRO A 275 20.24 -12.06 14.90
N LEU A 276 19.05 -12.40 14.43
CA LEU A 276 18.57 -13.77 14.42
C LEU A 276 19.15 -14.55 13.24
N PRO A 277 19.46 -15.86 13.41
CA PRO A 277 19.96 -16.70 12.32
C PRO A 277 18.89 -16.95 11.25
N ALA A 278 17.61 -17.00 11.63
CA ALA A 278 16.48 -17.19 10.74
C ALA A 278 15.80 -15.86 10.42
N ASP A 279 15.21 -15.77 9.22
CA ASP A 279 14.40 -14.63 8.84
C ASP A 279 13.14 -14.56 9.70
N PRO A 280 12.93 -13.48 10.50
CA PRO A 280 11.76 -13.34 11.36
C PRO A 280 10.44 -13.25 10.59
N LEU A 281 10.48 -12.83 9.31
CA LEU A 281 9.31 -12.75 8.45
C LEU A 281 8.70 -14.12 8.09
N ARG A 282 9.44 -15.22 8.30
CA ARG A 282 8.87 -16.58 8.15
C ARG A 282 7.67 -16.82 9.05
N SER A 283 7.59 -16.15 10.21
CA SER A 283 6.42 -16.21 11.10
C SER A 283 5.27 -15.34 10.62
N TRP A 284 5.56 -14.30 9.84
CA TRP A 284 4.57 -13.34 9.33
C TRP A 284 3.86 -13.78 8.06
N TYR A 285 4.58 -14.34 7.09
CA TYR A 285 4.00 -14.67 5.78
C TYR A 285 2.77 -15.60 5.82
N PRO A 286 2.70 -16.64 6.67
CA PRO A 286 1.48 -17.45 6.78
C PRO A 286 0.26 -16.65 7.26
N ILE A 287 0.48 -15.63 8.11
CA ILE A 287 -0.57 -14.76 8.64
C ILE A 287 -1.03 -13.81 7.53
N ARG A 288 -0.10 -13.15 6.83
CA ARG A 288 -0.39 -12.34 5.66
C ARG A 288 -1.26 -13.10 4.66
N ASP A 289 -0.84 -14.29 4.27
CA ASP A 289 -1.54 -15.09 3.25
C ASP A 289 -2.92 -15.56 3.73
N ARG A 290 -3.07 -15.84 5.04
CA ARG A 290 -4.37 -16.12 5.64
C ARG A 290 -5.30 -14.92 5.61
N LEU A 291 -4.80 -13.71 5.95
CA LEU A 291 -5.59 -12.48 5.92
C LEU A 291 -6.05 -12.14 4.50
N VAL A 292 -5.19 -12.29 3.51
CA VAL A 292 -5.57 -12.11 2.10
C VAL A 292 -6.65 -13.12 1.69
N ARG A 293 -6.51 -14.41 2.06
CA ARG A 293 -7.55 -15.42 1.78
C ARG A 293 -8.87 -15.10 2.50
N LYS A 294 -8.84 -14.59 3.75
CA LYS A 294 -10.06 -14.14 4.46
C LYS A 294 -10.75 -13.01 3.71
N ALA A 295 -9.98 -12.03 3.19
CA ALA A 295 -10.53 -10.95 2.39
C ALA A 295 -11.14 -11.46 1.07
N VAL A 296 -10.46 -12.32 0.34
CA VAL A 296 -10.99 -12.96 -0.89
C VAL A 296 -12.29 -13.72 -0.58
N ALA A 297 -12.32 -14.50 0.50
CA ALA A 297 -13.53 -15.23 0.90
C ALA A 297 -14.68 -14.28 1.24
N HIS A 298 -14.39 -13.18 1.95
CA HIS A 298 -15.40 -12.19 2.36
C HIS A 298 -15.96 -11.43 1.17
N PHE A 299 -15.11 -11.00 0.23
CA PHE A 299 -15.53 -10.35 -1.01
C PHE A 299 -16.29 -11.31 -1.92
N GLY A 300 -15.88 -12.58 -1.98
CA GLY A 300 -16.56 -13.60 -2.74
C GLY A 300 -17.99 -13.90 -2.25
N ALA A 301 -18.39 -13.39 -1.09
CA ALA A 301 -19.74 -13.43 -0.57
C ALA A 301 -20.67 -12.35 -1.17
N ALA A 302 -20.17 -11.44 -1.98
CA ALA A 302 -20.92 -10.29 -2.48
C ALA A 302 -21.18 -10.35 -3.98
N ASN A 303 -22.23 -9.65 -4.44
CA ASN A 303 -22.51 -9.41 -5.85
C ASN A 303 -21.99 -8.04 -6.31
N ALA A 304 -21.76 -7.11 -5.38
CA ALA A 304 -21.20 -5.80 -5.61
C ALA A 304 -20.56 -5.24 -4.34
N VAL A 305 -19.68 -4.26 -4.49
CA VAL A 305 -18.95 -3.64 -3.37
C VAL A 305 -19.14 -2.12 -3.39
N VAL A 306 -19.36 -1.51 -2.23
CA VAL A 306 -19.25 -0.07 -2.02
C VAL A 306 -18.03 0.19 -1.16
N THR A 307 -17.10 1.04 -1.59
CA THR A 307 -15.89 1.26 -0.81
C THR A 307 -15.25 2.63 -1.02
N ASN A 308 -14.55 3.11 0.03
CA ASN A 308 -13.63 4.23 -0.01
C ASN A 308 -12.17 3.79 0.22
N ARG A 309 -11.89 2.48 0.12
CA ARG A 309 -10.54 1.93 0.17
C ARG A 309 -10.05 1.55 -1.23
N LEU A 310 -8.90 2.08 -1.64
CA LEU A 310 -8.31 1.77 -2.95
C LEU A 310 -8.16 0.26 -3.16
N HIS A 311 -7.56 -0.46 -2.21
CA HIS A 311 -7.38 -1.91 -2.36
C HIS A 311 -8.66 -2.71 -2.17
N GLY A 312 -9.70 -2.16 -1.52
CA GLY A 312 -11.03 -2.71 -1.55
C GLY A 312 -11.61 -2.67 -2.96
N MET A 313 -11.48 -1.53 -3.64
CA MET A 313 -11.86 -1.37 -5.04
C MET A 313 -11.07 -2.31 -5.96
N LEU A 314 -9.74 -2.33 -5.84
CA LEU A 314 -8.89 -3.17 -6.69
C LEU A 314 -9.17 -4.65 -6.50
N LEU A 315 -9.31 -5.12 -5.25
CA LEU A 315 -9.64 -6.52 -4.97
C LEU A 315 -10.99 -6.92 -5.59
N ALA A 316 -12.02 -6.08 -5.42
CA ALA A 316 -13.33 -6.33 -6.00
C ALA A 316 -13.27 -6.44 -7.53
N LEU A 317 -12.64 -5.48 -8.21
CA LEU A 317 -12.49 -5.50 -9.67
C LEU A 317 -11.72 -6.73 -10.16
N MET A 318 -10.61 -7.09 -9.50
CA MET A 318 -9.83 -8.28 -9.83
C MET A 318 -10.60 -9.58 -9.60
N MET A 319 -11.58 -9.58 -8.71
CA MET A 319 -12.51 -10.71 -8.49
C MET A 319 -13.73 -10.70 -9.41
N GLY A 320 -13.85 -9.74 -10.33
CA GLY A 320 -14.98 -9.62 -11.24
C GLY A 320 -16.23 -9.00 -10.61
N LEU A 321 -16.10 -8.27 -9.50
CA LEU A 321 -17.23 -7.64 -8.81
C LEU A 321 -17.37 -6.16 -9.21
N PRO A 322 -18.58 -5.67 -9.56
CA PRO A 322 -18.83 -4.25 -9.76
C PRO A 322 -18.63 -3.48 -8.45
N VAL A 323 -18.12 -2.24 -8.59
CA VAL A 323 -17.76 -1.42 -7.43
C VAL A 323 -18.36 -0.03 -7.52
N GLN A 324 -19.07 0.38 -6.46
CA GLN A 324 -19.40 1.77 -6.23
C GLN A 324 -18.31 2.45 -5.42
N VAL A 325 -17.70 3.47 -5.96
CA VAL A 325 -16.57 4.17 -5.34
C VAL A 325 -17.06 5.37 -4.55
N ARG A 326 -16.57 5.47 -3.33
CA ARG A 326 -16.62 6.67 -2.49
C ARG A 326 -15.19 7.14 -2.24
N ASP A 327 -14.86 8.38 -2.54
CA ASP A 327 -13.46 8.80 -2.41
C ASP A 327 -13.06 9.09 -0.97
N ASN A 328 -11.77 9.17 -0.75
CA ASN A 328 -11.18 9.57 0.54
C ASN A 328 -10.98 11.10 0.60
N SER A 329 -10.32 11.58 1.66
CA SER A 329 -10.17 13.02 1.96
C SER A 329 -9.36 13.81 0.91
N TYR A 330 -8.62 13.16 0.02
CA TYR A 330 -7.74 13.81 -0.97
C TYR A 330 -7.83 13.24 -2.39
N GLY A 331 -8.90 12.53 -2.71
CA GLY A 331 -9.16 12.08 -4.08
C GLY A 331 -8.33 10.88 -4.55
N LYS A 332 -7.83 10.06 -3.63
CA LYS A 332 -6.93 8.93 -3.92
C LYS A 332 -7.51 7.91 -4.91
N LEU A 333 -8.80 7.60 -4.75
CA LEU A 333 -9.47 6.62 -5.62
C LEU A 333 -9.74 7.24 -6.98
N THR A 334 -10.28 8.44 -7.04
CA THR A 334 -10.55 9.17 -8.30
C THR A 334 -9.26 9.34 -9.10
N ASN A 335 -8.17 9.79 -8.47
CA ASN A 335 -6.86 9.95 -9.11
C ASN A 335 -6.34 8.64 -9.71
N TYR A 336 -6.54 7.54 -9.01
CA TYR A 336 -6.13 6.22 -9.50
C TYR A 336 -7.01 5.74 -10.66
N ILE A 337 -8.33 5.92 -10.56
CA ILE A 337 -9.30 5.57 -11.61
C ILE A 337 -9.00 6.35 -12.89
N ASP A 338 -8.77 7.64 -12.77
CA ASP A 338 -8.46 8.50 -13.92
C ASP A 338 -7.11 8.14 -14.55
N SER A 339 -6.18 7.65 -13.76
CA SER A 339 -4.87 7.21 -14.27
C SER A 339 -4.92 5.86 -15.01
N TRP A 340 -5.80 4.92 -14.59
CA TRP A 340 -5.68 3.53 -15.01
C TRP A 340 -6.98 2.79 -15.32
N LEU A 341 -8.14 3.24 -14.83
CA LEU A 341 -9.39 2.50 -14.84
C LEU A 341 -10.52 3.25 -15.54
N THR A 342 -10.19 4.20 -16.42
CA THR A 342 -11.21 4.99 -17.16
C THR A 342 -12.12 4.10 -18.01
N GLY A 343 -11.60 3.01 -18.56
CA GLY A 343 -12.37 2.02 -19.31
C GLY A 343 -13.34 1.19 -18.46
N CYS A 344 -13.17 1.16 -17.15
CA CYS A 344 -14.07 0.46 -16.23
C CYS A 344 -15.26 1.33 -15.76
N LYS A 345 -15.27 2.63 -16.07
CA LYS A 345 -16.37 3.53 -15.66
C LYS A 345 -17.66 3.14 -16.36
N ARG A 346 -18.76 3.02 -15.56
CA ARG A 346 -20.13 2.81 -16.06
C ARG A 346 -20.76 4.13 -16.46
#